data_904b3fe5a7e336bbea8c7eebdce35aaa
#
_entry.id   904b3fe5a7e336bbea8c7eebdce35aaa
#
_cell.length_a   1.000
_cell.length_b   1.000
_cell.length_c   1.000
_cell.angle_alpha   90.00
_cell.angle_beta   90.00
_cell.angle_gamma   90.00
#
_symmetry.space_group_name_H-M   'P 1'
#
loop_
_entity.id
_entity.type
_entity.pdbx_description
1 polymer ?
#
loop_
_entity_poly.entity_id
_entity_poly.type
_entity_poly.pdbx_seq_one_letter_code
_entity_poly.pdbx_strand_id
1 'polypeptide(L)'
;SSLEGSILFWGLVLGVFLAAATWLNRARHTELMPWAAGVWMATAAFFSLLLAGPAQPFVNLPQPPLDGPGPNPLLQNHVLMAFHPPMLYLGYVGFSVPFAFATAALVTGRVGEGWLVETRRWTLFAWGFLTAGIMLGAWWSYEGLGWGGYWGWDPVENASLLPWLTGTAYLHSVMVQER
;
A
#
# COMPACT_ATOMS: atom_id res chain seq x y z
N SER A 1 -10.11 16.03 -0.92
CA SER A 1 -9.02 15.07 -1.02
C SER A 1 -7.86 15.69 -1.77
N SER A 2 -6.87 16.09 -1.05
CA SER A 2 -5.58 16.54 -1.56
C SER A 2 -4.59 15.38 -1.56
N LEU A 3 -3.50 15.52 -2.29
CA LEU A 3 -2.38 14.56 -2.27
C LEU A 3 -1.90 14.31 -0.83
N GLU A 4 -1.84 15.34 -0.02
CA GLU A 4 -1.41 15.30 1.38
C GLU A 4 -2.33 14.41 2.24
N GLY A 5 -3.65 14.50 2.03
CA GLY A 5 -4.61 13.63 2.70
C GLY A 5 -4.45 12.16 2.32
N SER A 6 -4.09 11.89 1.08
CA SER A 6 -3.79 10.53 0.61
C SER A 6 -2.52 9.97 1.28
N ILE A 7 -1.50 10.77 1.45
CA ILE A 7 -0.26 10.38 2.16
C ILE A 7 -0.54 10.12 3.65
N LEU A 8 -1.41 10.93 4.27
CA LEU A 8 -1.84 10.71 5.65
C LEU A 8 -2.58 9.37 5.79
N PHE A 9 -3.50 9.09 4.87
CA PHE A 9 -4.22 7.82 4.86
C PHE A 9 -3.28 6.62 4.63
N TRP A 10 -2.29 6.76 3.75
CA TRP A 10 -1.23 5.76 3.59
C TRP A 10 -0.49 5.50 4.90
N GLY A 11 -0.07 6.57 5.59
CA GLY A 11 0.60 6.46 6.90
C GLY A 11 -0.26 5.73 7.94
N LEU A 12 -1.58 5.98 7.97
CA LEU A 12 -2.51 5.26 8.84
C LEU A 12 -2.56 3.77 8.50
N VAL A 13 -2.73 3.41 7.24
CA VAL A 13 -2.76 2.01 6.80
C VAL A 13 -1.44 1.31 7.11
N LEU A 14 -0.30 1.97 6.87
CA LEU A 14 1.02 1.46 7.25
C LEU A 14 1.10 1.19 8.75
N GLY A 15 0.66 2.12 9.60
CA GLY A 15 0.63 1.95 11.06
C GLY A 15 -0.20 0.74 11.48
N VAL A 16 -1.35 0.52 10.86
CA VAL A 16 -2.20 -0.66 11.14
C VAL A 16 -1.47 -1.95 10.74
N PHE A 17 -0.82 -2.00 9.57
CA PHE A 17 -0.06 -3.17 9.15
C PHE A 17 1.14 -3.45 10.06
N LEU A 18 1.87 -2.40 10.45
CA LEU A 18 2.97 -2.53 11.41
C LEU A 18 2.49 -3.13 12.74
N ALA A 19 1.43 -2.58 13.30
CA ALA A 19 0.87 -3.05 14.55
C ALA A 19 0.39 -4.51 14.44
N ALA A 20 -0.37 -4.82 13.39
CA ALA A 20 -0.89 -6.16 13.16
C ALA A 20 0.24 -7.18 12.92
N ALA A 21 1.21 -6.88 12.06
CA ALA A 21 2.32 -7.77 11.77
C ALA A 21 3.22 -8.00 13.00
N THR A 22 3.50 -6.95 13.75
CA THR A 22 4.27 -7.06 15.00
C THR A 22 3.52 -7.90 16.03
N TRP A 23 2.23 -7.63 16.23
CA TRP A 23 1.43 -8.35 17.22
C TRP A 23 1.26 -9.84 16.88
N LEU A 24 0.99 -10.16 15.62
CA LEU A 24 0.80 -11.53 15.16
C LEU A 24 2.09 -12.35 15.19
N ASN A 25 3.24 -11.71 14.98
CA ASN A 25 4.54 -12.37 14.93
C ASN A 25 5.38 -12.23 16.20
N ARG A 26 4.85 -11.59 17.28
CA ARG A 26 5.62 -11.29 18.51
C ARG A 26 6.25 -12.50 19.20
N ALA A 27 5.68 -13.69 19.03
CA ALA A 27 6.17 -14.94 19.59
C ALA A 27 6.84 -15.86 18.56
N ARG A 28 6.88 -15.42 17.28
CA ARG A 28 7.45 -16.16 16.18
C ARG A 28 8.57 -15.35 15.55
N HIS A 29 9.55 -16.03 14.95
CA HIS A 29 10.63 -15.36 14.22
C HIS A 29 11.33 -14.25 15.00
N THR A 30 11.54 -14.47 16.31
CA THR A 30 12.10 -13.46 17.24
C THR A 30 13.39 -12.83 16.76
N GLU A 31 14.16 -13.54 15.94
CA GLU A 31 15.43 -13.08 15.39
C GLU A 31 15.27 -12.19 14.13
N LEU A 32 14.20 -12.40 13.34
CA LEU A 32 13.89 -11.58 12.17
C LEU A 32 13.10 -10.32 12.54
N MET A 33 12.29 -10.40 13.60
CA MET A 33 11.38 -9.34 14.00
C MET A 33 12.05 -7.98 14.26
N PRO A 34 13.20 -7.89 14.96
CA PRO A 34 13.85 -6.60 15.16
C PRO A 34 14.28 -5.95 13.85
N TRP A 35 14.76 -6.72 12.89
CA TRP A 35 15.18 -6.23 11.58
C TRP A 35 13.98 -5.84 10.71
N ALA A 36 12.93 -6.65 10.70
CA ALA A 36 11.67 -6.32 10.00
C ALA A 36 11.05 -5.04 10.59
N ALA A 37 11.00 -4.92 11.91
CA ALA A 37 10.55 -3.72 12.58
C ALA A 37 11.40 -2.49 12.21
N GLY A 38 12.70 -2.64 12.10
CA GLY A 38 13.61 -1.58 11.64
C GLY A 38 13.25 -1.07 10.22
N VAL A 39 12.98 -1.98 9.29
CA VAL A 39 12.54 -1.63 7.93
C VAL A 39 11.21 -0.88 7.94
N TRP A 40 10.23 -1.37 8.71
CA TRP A 40 8.94 -0.69 8.85
C TRP A 40 9.08 0.68 9.48
N MET A 41 9.88 0.80 10.55
CA MET A 41 10.09 2.09 11.21
C MET A 41 10.79 3.10 10.30
N ALA A 42 11.73 2.66 9.46
CA ALA A 42 12.36 3.50 8.44
C ALA A 42 11.33 4.00 7.41
N THR A 43 10.46 3.11 6.94
CA THR A 43 9.36 3.47 6.02
C THR A 43 8.39 4.44 6.68
N ALA A 44 7.98 4.18 7.92
CA ALA A 44 7.09 5.07 8.68
C ALA A 44 7.73 6.44 8.93
N ALA A 45 9.02 6.49 9.24
CA ALA A 45 9.76 7.74 9.40
C ALA A 45 9.80 8.55 8.09
N PHE A 46 10.01 7.90 6.95
CA PHE A 46 9.97 8.57 5.65
C PHE A 46 8.60 9.25 5.41
N PHE A 47 7.49 8.53 5.58
CA PHE A 47 6.15 9.12 5.42
C PHE A 47 5.85 10.19 6.46
N SER A 48 6.31 10.03 7.70
CA SER A 48 6.16 11.03 8.75
C SER A 48 6.91 12.33 8.42
N LEU A 49 8.11 12.22 7.85
CA LEU A 49 8.87 13.39 7.40
C LEU A 49 8.19 14.10 6.23
N LEU A 50 7.60 13.36 5.28
CA LEU A 50 6.80 13.97 4.22
C LEU A 50 5.60 14.75 4.78
N LEU A 51 4.89 14.17 5.74
CA LEU A 51 3.72 14.79 6.38
C LEU A 51 4.09 15.98 7.27
N ALA A 52 5.27 15.96 7.90
CA ALA A 52 5.76 17.07 8.71
C ALA A 52 6.31 18.23 7.88
N GLY A 53 6.66 17.97 6.61
CA GLY A 53 7.28 18.94 5.71
C GLY A 53 6.46 19.20 4.44
N PRO A 54 6.90 18.69 3.28
CA PRO A 54 6.36 19.10 1.98
C PRO A 54 4.91 18.66 1.73
N ALA A 55 4.41 17.67 2.44
CA ALA A 55 3.05 17.15 2.28
C ALA A 55 2.20 17.32 3.54
N GLN A 56 2.35 18.45 4.24
CA GLN A 56 1.60 18.73 5.45
C GLN A 56 0.11 18.96 5.16
N PRO A 57 -0.81 18.09 5.68
CA PRO A 57 -2.23 18.18 5.36
C PRO A 57 -2.99 19.25 6.17
N PHE A 58 -2.38 19.83 7.21
CA PHE A 58 -3.00 20.74 8.17
C PHE A 58 -2.51 22.18 8.01
N VAL A 59 -2.19 22.61 6.79
CA VAL A 59 -1.79 24.00 6.52
C VAL A 59 -3.02 24.89 6.63
N ASN A 60 -2.93 25.91 7.50
CA ASN A 60 -3.97 26.93 7.61
C ASN A 60 -3.99 27.82 6.37
N LEU A 61 -5.15 27.98 5.76
CA LEU A 61 -5.35 28.95 4.69
C LEU A 61 -5.43 30.36 5.30
N PRO A 62 -4.73 31.35 4.72
CA PRO A 62 -4.79 32.75 5.21
C PRO A 62 -6.20 33.34 5.17
N GLN A 63 -7.03 32.90 4.25
CA GLN A 63 -8.43 33.28 4.10
C GLN A 63 -9.26 32.02 3.83
N PRO A 64 -9.69 31.32 4.91
CA PRO A 64 -10.52 30.15 4.72
C PRO A 64 -11.88 30.57 4.15
N PRO A 65 -12.37 29.94 3.09
CA PRO A 65 -13.73 30.17 2.59
C PRO A 65 -14.76 29.78 3.67
N LEU A 66 -15.89 30.49 3.72
CA LEU A 66 -17.00 30.20 4.64
C LEU A 66 -17.52 28.78 4.47
N ASP A 67 -17.51 28.31 3.23
CA ASP A 67 -17.81 26.93 2.87
C ASP A 67 -16.61 26.39 2.10
N GLY A 68 -16.12 25.18 2.45
CA GLY A 68 -14.99 24.60 1.75
C GLY A 68 -15.31 24.35 0.27
N PRO A 69 -14.31 24.31 -0.65
CA PRO A 69 -14.55 24.05 -2.07
C PRO A 69 -15.14 22.67 -2.35
N GLY A 70 -15.27 21.83 -1.35
CA GLY A 70 -15.68 20.44 -1.51
C GLY A 70 -14.61 19.59 -2.19
N PRO A 71 -14.81 18.28 -2.30
CA PRO A 71 -13.98 17.41 -3.11
C PRO A 71 -14.19 17.68 -4.61
N ASN A 72 -13.20 17.28 -5.42
CA ASN A 72 -13.32 17.36 -6.88
C ASN A 72 -14.62 16.64 -7.34
N PRO A 73 -15.47 17.25 -8.19
CA PRO A 73 -16.71 16.64 -8.67
C PRO A 73 -16.53 15.24 -9.27
N LEU A 74 -15.42 14.97 -9.96
CA LEU A 74 -15.07 13.65 -10.47
C LEU A 74 -14.89 12.58 -9.37
N LEU A 75 -14.53 13.01 -8.17
CA LEU A 75 -14.32 12.12 -7.03
C LEU A 75 -15.55 11.95 -6.14
N GLN A 76 -16.56 12.86 -6.26
CA GLN A 76 -17.73 12.86 -5.40
C GLN A 76 -18.85 11.94 -5.91
N ASN A 77 -19.00 11.84 -7.22
CA ASN A 77 -20.24 11.36 -7.84
C ASN A 77 -20.20 9.88 -8.24
N HIS A 78 -19.15 9.17 -7.89
CA HIS A 78 -19.02 7.76 -8.26
C HIS A 78 -18.71 6.89 -7.05
N VAL A 79 -19.53 5.87 -6.82
CA VAL A 79 -19.40 4.96 -5.67
C VAL A 79 -18.06 4.23 -5.64
N LEU A 80 -17.47 3.95 -6.79
CA LEU A 80 -16.16 3.28 -6.87
C LEU A 80 -15.03 4.12 -6.27
N MET A 81 -15.17 5.45 -6.23
CA MET A 81 -14.17 6.32 -5.58
C MET A 81 -14.14 6.18 -4.05
N ALA A 82 -15.17 5.61 -3.44
CA ALA A 82 -15.13 5.27 -2.02
C ALA A 82 -14.34 3.98 -1.75
N PHE A 83 -14.37 3.03 -2.68
CA PHE A 83 -13.78 1.69 -2.49
C PHE A 83 -12.42 1.51 -3.16
N HIS A 84 -12.24 2.04 -4.36
CA HIS A 84 -11.02 1.87 -5.14
C HIS A 84 -9.74 2.34 -4.41
N PRO A 85 -9.65 3.57 -3.86
CA PRO A 85 -8.42 4.00 -3.20
C PRO A 85 -8.08 3.18 -1.95
N PRO A 86 -9.02 2.86 -1.03
CA PRO A 86 -8.73 1.98 0.10
C PRO A 86 -8.19 0.61 -0.31
N MET A 87 -8.74 0.00 -1.38
CA MET A 87 -8.27 -1.29 -1.89
C MET A 87 -6.83 -1.19 -2.41
N LEU A 88 -6.51 -0.12 -3.15
CA LEU A 88 -5.14 0.14 -3.60
C LEU A 88 -4.18 0.28 -2.41
N TYR A 89 -4.54 1.06 -1.40
CA TYR A 89 -3.67 1.25 -0.22
C TYR A 89 -3.46 -0.05 0.56
N LEU A 90 -4.49 -0.86 0.75
CA LEU A 90 -4.34 -2.18 1.37
C LEU A 90 -3.40 -3.08 0.57
N GLY A 91 -3.45 -3.01 -0.75
CA GLY A 91 -2.54 -3.74 -1.63
C GLY A 91 -1.11 -3.23 -1.55
N TYR A 92 -0.89 -1.94 -1.81
CA TYR A 92 0.44 -1.34 -1.81
C TYR A 92 1.16 -1.49 -0.47
N VAL A 93 0.51 -1.02 0.58
CA VAL A 93 1.11 -1.02 1.91
C VAL A 93 1.24 -2.44 2.46
N GLY A 94 0.32 -3.32 2.07
CA GLY A 94 0.37 -4.73 2.43
C GLY A 94 1.66 -5.42 1.99
N PHE A 95 2.22 -5.05 0.84
CA PHE A 95 3.51 -5.55 0.37
C PHE A 95 4.70 -5.14 1.24
N SER A 96 4.56 -4.11 2.08
CA SER A 96 5.62 -3.74 3.03
C SER A 96 5.94 -4.85 4.02
N VAL A 97 4.96 -5.72 4.33
CA VAL A 97 5.16 -6.82 5.27
C VAL A 97 6.10 -7.88 4.70
N PRO A 98 5.81 -8.53 3.55
CA PRO A 98 6.75 -9.50 2.99
C PRO A 98 8.11 -8.87 2.62
N PHE A 99 8.13 -7.61 2.19
CA PHE A 99 9.38 -6.89 1.91
C PHE A 99 10.27 -6.75 3.15
N ALA A 100 9.70 -6.38 4.29
CA ALA A 100 10.44 -6.23 5.54
C ALA A 100 11.01 -7.58 6.04
N PHE A 101 10.23 -8.65 5.95
CA PHE A 101 10.71 -10.00 6.30
C PHE A 101 11.79 -10.49 5.33
N ALA A 102 11.64 -10.25 4.04
CA ALA A 102 12.67 -10.58 3.05
C ALA A 102 13.99 -9.85 3.33
N THR A 103 13.91 -8.55 3.61
CA THR A 103 15.08 -7.74 3.98
C THR A 103 15.71 -8.25 5.27
N ALA A 104 14.92 -8.57 6.29
CA ALA A 104 15.40 -9.14 7.53
C ALA A 104 16.11 -10.49 7.33
N ALA A 105 15.55 -11.36 6.50
CA ALA A 105 16.15 -12.65 6.14
C ALA A 105 17.52 -12.49 5.45
N LEU A 106 17.60 -11.54 4.50
CA LEU A 106 18.84 -11.24 3.79
C LEU A 106 19.92 -10.67 4.74
N VAL A 107 19.55 -9.71 5.60
CA VAL A 107 20.49 -9.08 6.56
C VAL A 107 21.02 -10.10 7.56
N THR A 108 20.17 -11.00 8.02
CA THR A 108 20.55 -12.02 9.01
C THR A 108 21.18 -13.27 8.39
N GLY A 109 21.21 -13.39 7.07
CA GLY A 109 21.67 -14.59 6.35
C GLY A 109 20.74 -15.80 6.50
N ARG A 110 19.51 -15.60 7.02
CA ARG A 110 18.53 -16.66 7.24
C ARG A 110 17.62 -16.81 6.04
N VAL A 111 18.17 -17.25 4.95
CA VAL A 111 17.47 -17.43 3.66
C VAL A 111 16.70 -18.76 3.55
N GLY A 112 16.53 -19.49 4.65
CA GLY A 112 15.75 -20.73 4.69
C GLY A 112 14.24 -20.47 4.50
N GLU A 113 13.49 -21.54 4.21
CA GLU A 113 12.11 -21.46 3.74
C GLU A 113 11.08 -20.98 4.79
N GLY A 114 11.41 -20.96 6.09
CA GLY A 114 10.46 -20.69 7.16
C GLY A 114 9.77 -19.31 7.07
N TRP A 115 10.48 -18.27 6.64
CA TRP A 115 9.91 -16.93 6.49
C TRP A 115 9.02 -16.80 5.25
N LEU A 116 9.27 -17.61 4.21
CA LEU A 116 8.45 -17.64 2.98
C LEU A 116 7.01 -18.10 3.29
N VAL A 117 6.87 -19.13 4.11
CA VAL A 117 5.56 -19.66 4.52
C VAL A 117 4.76 -18.62 5.30
N GLU A 118 5.41 -17.90 6.21
CA GLU A 118 4.76 -16.84 7.01
C GLU A 118 4.34 -15.64 6.15
N THR A 119 5.20 -15.21 5.22
CA THR A 119 4.92 -14.05 4.38
C THR A 119 3.94 -14.33 3.25
N ARG A 120 3.73 -15.60 2.88
CA ARG A 120 2.81 -16.00 1.80
C ARG A 120 1.40 -15.44 1.99
N ARG A 121 0.85 -15.54 3.21
CA ARG A 121 -0.50 -15.04 3.50
C ARG A 121 -0.58 -13.52 3.33
N TRP A 122 0.44 -12.80 3.79
CA TRP A 122 0.54 -11.36 3.63
C TRP A 122 0.67 -10.96 2.15
N THR A 123 1.47 -11.70 1.40
CA THR A 123 1.63 -11.48 -0.04
C THR A 123 0.34 -11.72 -0.81
N LEU A 124 -0.38 -12.83 -0.51
CA LEU A 124 -1.68 -13.12 -1.13
C LEU A 124 -2.72 -12.06 -0.78
N PHE A 125 -2.76 -11.61 0.47
CA PHE A 125 -3.63 -10.54 0.91
C PHE A 125 -3.35 -9.25 0.12
N ALA A 126 -2.09 -8.80 0.12
CA ALA A 126 -1.66 -7.59 -0.57
C ALA A 126 -1.95 -7.67 -2.08
N TRP A 127 -1.60 -8.77 -2.71
CA TRP A 127 -1.85 -9.01 -4.13
C TRP A 127 -3.33 -9.03 -4.48
N GLY A 128 -4.16 -9.67 -3.65
CA GLY A 128 -5.61 -9.71 -3.85
C GLY A 128 -6.25 -8.34 -3.76
N PHE A 129 -5.90 -7.55 -2.74
CA PHE A 129 -6.40 -6.17 -2.60
C PHE A 129 -5.88 -5.24 -3.70
N LEU A 130 -4.62 -5.39 -4.13
CA LEU A 130 -4.09 -4.62 -5.24
C LEU A 130 -4.79 -4.97 -6.55
N THR A 131 -5.07 -6.26 -6.80
CA THR A 131 -5.86 -6.72 -7.94
C THR A 131 -7.25 -6.10 -7.93
N ALA A 132 -7.96 -6.17 -6.81
CA ALA A 132 -9.28 -5.56 -6.67
C ALA A 132 -9.22 -4.04 -6.88
N GLY A 133 -8.22 -3.36 -6.32
CA GLY A 133 -8.00 -1.94 -6.50
C GLY A 133 -7.77 -1.55 -7.96
N ILE A 134 -6.91 -2.26 -8.68
CA ILE A 134 -6.67 -2.04 -10.12
C ILE A 134 -7.94 -2.24 -10.93
N MET A 135 -8.68 -3.31 -10.68
CA MET A 135 -9.93 -3.59 -11.41
C MET A 135 -11.01 -2.53 -11.15
N LEU A 136 -11.19 -2.11 -9.90
CA LEU A 136 -12.14 -1.05 -9.56
C LEU A 136 -11.73 0.30 -10.15
N GLY A 137 -10.44 0.60 -10.21
CA GLY A 137 -9.90 1.79 -10.85
C GLY A 137 -10.12 1.80 -12.35
N ALA A 138 -9.87 0.67 -13.01
CA ALA A 138 -10.15 0.50 -14.43
C ALA A 138 -11.65 0.70 -14.75
N TRP A 139 -12.52 0.14 -13.93
CA TRP A 139 -13.96 0.32 -14.07
C TRP A 139 -14.36 1.79 -13.86
N TRP A 140 -13.88 2.43 -12.80
CA TRP A 140 -14.14 3.85 -12.56
C TRP A 140 -13.61 4.74 -13.70
N SER A 141 -12.43 4.45 -14.22
CA SER A 141 -11.84 5.17 -15.36
C SER A 141 -12.75 5.11 -16.59
N TYR A 142 -13.30 3.93 -16.88
CA TYR A 142 -14.20 3.73 -18.01
C TYR A 142 -15.51 4.52 -17.87
N GLU A 143 -16.13 4.51 -16.68
CA GLU A 143 -17.41 5.16 -16.43
C GLU A 143 -17.29 6.65 -16.12
N GLY A 144 -16.25 7.05 -15.40
CA GLY A 144 -16.16 8.38 -14.78
C GLY A 144 -15.33 9.40 -15.55
N LEU A 145 -14.31 8.97 -16.31
CA LEU A 145 -13.37 9.91 -16.94
C LEU A 145 -13.75 10.36 -18.35
N GLY A 146 -14.81 9.78 -18.95
CA GLY A 146 -15.37 10.24 -20.22
C GLY A 146 -14.53 9.97 -21.48
N TRP A 147 -13.32 9.41 -21.35
CA TRP A 147 -12.47 9.05 -22.49
C TRP A 147 -12.66 7.60 -22.98
N GLY A 148 -13.52 6.83 -22.31
CA GLY A 148 -13.97 5.52 -22.77
C GLY A 148 -12.94 4.40 -22.65
N GLY A 149 -11.89 4.57 -21.84
CA GLY A 149 -10.84 3.58 -21.65
C GLY A 149 -10.73 3.07 -20.23
N TYR A 150 -10.31 1.82 -20.07
CA TYR A 150 -10.05 1.20 -18.77
C TYR A 150 -8.67 1.53 -18.20
N TRP A 151 -7.73 2.01 -19.04
CA TRP A 151 -6.35 2.20 -18.67
C TRP A 151 -5.72 3.35 -19.48
N GLY A 152 -5.19 4.34 -18.78
CA GLY A 152 -4.60 5.55 -19.36
C GLY A 152 -3.08 5.59 -19.40
N TRP A 153 -2.41 4.58 -18.85
CA TRP A 153 -0.95 4.54 -18.70
C TRP A 153 -0.39 5.74 -17.93
N ASP A 154 -1.16 6.26 -16.99
CA ASP A 154 -0.70 7.35 -16.14
C ASP A 154 0.34 6.86 -15.10
N PRO A 155 1.07 7.77 -14.45
CA PRO A 155 2.08 7.38 -13.45
C PRO A 155 1.52 6.57 -12.28
N VAL A 156 0.27 6.81 -11.87
CA VAL A 156 -0.36 6.12 -10.72
C VAL A 156 -0.76 4.70 -11.12
N GLU A 157 -1.34 4.54 -12.31
CA GLU A 157 -1.66 3.23 -12.86
C GLU A 157 -0.41 2.37 -13.02
N ASN A 158 0.66 2.92 -13.61
CA ASN A 158 1.93 2.23 -13.75
C ASN A 158 2.56 1.88 -12.40
N ALA A 159 2.47 2.78 -11.42
CA ALA A 159 2.93 2.52 -10.05
C ALA A 159 2.16 1.37 -9.38
N SER A 160 0.90 1.12 -9.74
CA SER A 160 0.13 -0.02 -9.26
C SER A 160 0.45 -1.32 -10.01
N LEU A 161 0.65 -1.24 -11.31
CA LEU A 161 0.92 -2.38 -12.18
C LEU A 161 2.26 -3.04 -11.87
N LEU A 162 3.31 -2.27 -11.63
CA LEU A 162 4.66 -2.80 -11.38
C LEU A 162 4.72 -3.74 -10.16
N PRO A 163 4.26 -3.35 -8.96
CA PRO A 163 4.22 -4.26 -7.81
C PRO A 163 3.24 -5.42 -8.00
N TRP A 164 2.16 -5.24 -8.76
CA TRP A 164 1.25 -6.32 -9.09
C TRP A 164 1.91 -7.40 -9.95
N LEU A 165 2.65 -7.00 -10.99
CA LEU A 165 3.41 -7.93 -11.85
C LEU A 165 4.50 -8.66 -11.08
N THR A 166 5.30 -7.95 -10.30
CA THR A 166 6.37 -8.55 -9.49
C THR A 166 5.82 -9.45 -8.39
N GLY A 167 4.72 -9.05 -7.74
CA GLY A 167 4.00 -9.88 -6.78
C GLY A 167 3.44 -11.16 -7.39
N THR A 168 2.90 -11.07 -8.60
CA THR A 168 2.43 -12.24 -9.36
C THR A 168 3.57 -13.22 -9.63
N ALA A 169 4.70 -12.72 -10.14
CA ALA A 169 5.88 -13.55 -10.39
C ALA A 169 6.40 -14.22 -9.10
N TYR A 170 6.46 -13.46 -8.00
CA TYR A 170 6.87 -13.97 -6.71
C TYR A 170 5.95 -15.09 -6.20
N LEU A 171 4.63 -14.90 -6.26
CA LEU A 171 3.66 -15.92 -5.84
C LEU A 171 3.80 -17.22 -6.62
N HIS A 172 4.01 -17.14 -7.95
CA HIS A 172 4.25 -18.31 -8.77
C HIS A 172 5.57 -19.00 -8.40
N SER A 173 6.63 -18.25 -8.15
CA SER A 173 7.92 -18.80 -7.72
C SER A 173 7.81 -19.56 -6.39
N VAL A 174 7.14 -18.99 -5.41
CA VAL A 174 6.92 -19.62 -4.09
C VAL A 174 6.10 -20.92 -4.22
N MET A 175 5.05 -20.93 -5.06
CA MET A 175 4.24 -22.14 -5.29
C MET A 175 5.03 -23.28 -5.94
N VAL A 176 6.04 -22.96 -6.75
CA VAL A 176 6.90 -23.99 -7.36
C VAL A 176 7.90 -24.55 -6.36
N GLN A 177 8.39 -23.74 -5.44
CA GLN A 177 9.35 -24.19 -4.41
C GLN A 177 8.72 -25.11 -3.36
N GLU A 178 7.40 -25.02 -3.16
CA GLU A 178 6.68 -25.88 -2.20
C GLU A 178 6.31 -27.28 -2.75
N ARG A 179 6.65 -27.61 -4.01
CA ARG A 179 6.45 -28.91 -4.65
C ARG A 179 7.72 -29.76 -4.63
#